data_99b05c16370900f5ef496e527399ecde
#
_entry.id   99b05c16370900f5ef496e527399ecde
#
_cell.length_a   1.000
_cell.length_b   1.000
_cell.length_c   1.000
_cell.angle_alpha   90.00
_cell.angle_beta   90.00
_cell.angle_gamma   90.00
#
_symmetry.space_group_name_H-M   'P 1'
#
loop_
_entity.id
_entity.type
_entity.pdbx_description
1 polymer ?
#
loop_
_entity_poly.entity_id
_entity_poly.type
_entity_poly.pdbx_seq_one_letter_code
_entity_poly.pdbx_strand_id
1 'polypeptide(L)'
;MTSSTTVNGGGEPSTKRPRLADNGAGSEDGQPTCKMAYLGPPGTYGQMAAAAFQSCYDVPIELVPCPSISAIWETSSTFHVFPLENTIHGGVTETLDCVLSNLYSGGSSVQTDEEKQGRRIIADLALPISHCLVVKKGVKKEDIRWIRSHEQALGQSSKFIKTHFPSAKLKTYPSTAGAAVSLINDLNEDEGEGAALCSKAAAKLYEDKLDVLFQSTQGISNNFTRFILLSNPTHQVPIPTTSITSPRPTEFYVLPSASDIIPFFQSSQIRNMHSRPASIPSTPISDEDESQRKDGVWTYREDRFPTLYFVEVDVDGMGFQGKDSQISKKGKEKGWYIGKAGWRVTDDQINAL
;
A
#
# COMPACT_ATOMS: atom_id res chain seq x y z
N MET A 1 46.67 75.91 -23.41
CA MET A 1 48.07 75.68 -23.10
C MET A 1 48.21 74.30 -22.47
N THR A 2 48.98 73.47 -23.14
CA THR A 2 49.82 72.35 -22.71
C THR A 2 49.05 71.11 -22.14
N SER A 3 48.97 70.09 -22.86
CA SER A 3 49.93 69.06 -23.28
C SER A 3 50.03 67.92 -22.27
N SER A 4 49.68 66.76 -22.73
CA SER A 4 50.43 65.49 -22.97
C SER A 4 50.45 64.57 -21.74
N THR A 5 50.49 63.29 -21.74
CA THR A 5 50.99 62.31 -22.70
C THR A 5 50.52 60.91 -22.19
N THR A 6 50.26 60.04 -23.08
CA THR A 6 50.11 58.56 -23.03
C THR A 6 51.25 57.85 -22.31
N VAL A 7 50.94 56.69 -21.66
CA VAL A 7 51.76 55.46 -21.74
C VAL A 7 50.91 54.20 -21.55
N ASN A 8 51.12 53.26 -22.47
CA ASN A 8 50.65 51.90 -22.51
C ASN A 8 51.20 51.01 -21.40
N GLY A 9 50.41 50.05 -20.91
CA GLY A 9 50.87 48.92 -20.12
C GLY A 9 50.02 47.71 -20.33
N GLY A 10 50.56 46.69 -21.01
CA GLY A 10 49.85 45.43 -21.35
C GLY A 10 49.46 44.60 -20.15
N GLY A 11 48.31 44.06 -20.21
CA GLY A 11 47.77 43.06 -19.27
C GLY A 11 47.48 41.75 -19.99
N GLU A 12 48.09 40.72 -19.48
CA GLU A 12 47.95 39.31 -19.91
C GLU A 12 46.53 38.81 -19.80
N PRO A 13 46.08 37.79 -20.59
CA PRO A 13 44.76 37.22 -20.53
C PRO A 13 44.65 36.24 -19.36
N SER A 14 43.85 36.57 -18.38
CA SER A 14 43.43 35.70 -17.27
C SER A 14 42.56 34.55 -17.79
N THR A 15 43.13 33.34 -17.82
CA THR A 15 42.40 32.10 -18.03
C THR A 15 41.45 31.82 -16.89
N LYS A 16 40.17 32.12 -17.07
CA LYS A 16 39.10 31.67 -16.17
C LYS A 16 38.92 30.17 -16.32
N ARG A 17 39.33 29.40 -15.30
CA ARG A 17 38.91 27.98 -15.13
C ARG A 17 37.38 27.93 -14.93
N PRO A 18 36.66 26.95 -15.54
CA PRO A 18 35.26 26.75 -15.25
C PRO A 18 35.12 26.30 -13.78
N ARG A 19 34.30 27.00 -13.01
CA ARG A 19 33.83 26.49 -11.71
C ARG A 19 32.97 25.26 -11.98
N LEU A 20 33.40 24.12 -11.45
CA LEU A 20 32.56 22.95 -11.26
C LEU A 20 31.34 23.40 -10.44
N ALA A 21 30.15 23.14 -10.97
CA ALA A 21 28.93 23.35 -10.25
C ALA A 21 28.95 22.43 -9.02
N ASP A 22 28.91 23.07 -7.87
CA ASP A 22 28.75 22.44 -6.55
C ASP A 22 27.31 21.98 -6.45
N ASN A 23 27.05 20.69 -6.79
CA ASN A 23 25.76 20.04 -6.58
C ASN A 23 25.63 19.52 -5.14
N GLY A 24 26.02 20.31 -4.20
CA GLY A 24 25.86 20.05 -2.77
C GLY A 24 24.66 20.79 -2.20
N ALA A 25 23.46 20.46 -2.59
CA ALA A 25 22.29 20.80 -1.80
C ALA A 25 22.12 19.78 -0.67
N GLY A 26 22.96 19.87 0.35
CA GLY A 26 22.66 19.33 1.67
C GLY A 26 21.52 20.17 2.25
N SER A 27 20.35 19.60 2.47
CA SER A 27 19.27 20.22 3.22
C SER A 27 19.71 20.37 4.68
N GLU A 28 19.94 21.60 5.12
CA GLU A 28 20.32 21.95 6.50
C GLU A 28 19.17 21.82 7.52
N ASP A 29 17.98 21.49 7.09
CA ASP A 29 16.85 21.15 7.98
C ASP A 29 16.65 19.64 7.97
N GLY A 30 16.70 18.95 9.13
CA GLY A 30 16.55 17.52 9.32
C GLY A 30 15.19 16.93 8.91
N GLN A 31 14.67 17.33 7.76
CA GLN A 31 13.46 16.79 7.11
C GLN A 31 13.77 15.42 6.54
N PRO A 32 12.91 14.44 6.80
CA PRO A 32 13.06 13.11 6.20
C PRO A 32 13.04 13.22 4.67
N THR A 33 14.10 12.70 4.03
CA THR A 33 14.23 12.73 2.57
C THR A 33 13.29 11.71 1.90
N CYS A 34 12.82 10.71 2.65
CA CYS A 34 11.94 9.65 2.18
C CYS A 34 10.57 9.71 2.86
N LYS A 35 9.53 9.37 2.09
CA LYS A 35 8.14 9.28 2.58
C LYS A 35 7.55 7.92 2.28
N MET A 36 6.69 7.42 3.18
CA MET A 36 5.97 6.16 3.03
C MET A 36 4.48 6.40 3.27
N ALA A 37 3.69 6.36 2.19
CA ALA A 37 2.25 6.54 2.22
C ALA A 37 1.54 5.24 2.63
N TYR A 38 0.51 5.33 3.47
CA TYR A 38 -0.25 4.19 3.96
C TYR A 38 -1.73 4.54 4.19
N LEU A 39 -2.62 3.55 4.26
CA LEU A 39 -4.03 3.75 4.57
C LEU A 39 -4.19 4.12 6.06
N GLY A 40 -4.49 5.41 6.29
CA GLY A 40 -4.70 5.99 7.63
C GLY A 40 -6.09 5.74 8.19
N PRO A 41 -6.41 6.40 9.29
CA PRO A 41 -5.60 7.31 10.09
C PRO A 41 -4.48 6.62 10.88
N PRO A 42 -3.68 7.38 11.69
CA PRO A 42 -2.76 6.78 12.66
C PRO A 42 -3.47 5.79 13.60
N GLY A 43 -2.75 4.72 14.02
CA GLY A 43 -3.30 3.62 14.80
C GLY A 43 -3.95 2.51 13.98
N THR A 44 -4.00 2.61 12.64
CA THR A 44 -4.53 1.55 11.77
C THR A 44 -3.50 0.42 11.54
N TYR A 45 -3.97 -0.73 11.04
CA TYR A 45 -3.07 -1.80 10.57
C TYR A 45 -2.21 -1.34 9.39
N GLY A 46 -2.70 -0.37 8.59
CA GLY A 46 -1.90 0.28 7.55
C GLY A 46 -0.67 0.99 8.13
N GLN A 47 -0.82 1.72 9.24
CA GLN A 47 0.31 2.31 9.93
C GLN A 47 1.26 1.26 10.51
N MET A 48 0.73 0.18 11.11
CA MET A 48 1.57 -0.90 11.64
C MET A 48 2.42 -1.53 10.53
N ALA A 49 1.81 -1.81 9.37
CA ALA A 49 2.54 -2.33 8.22
C ALA A 49 3.62 -1.34 7.73
N ALA A 50 3.29 -0.05 7.64
CA ALA A 50 4.25 0.98 7.25
C ALA A 50 5.41 1.10 8.26
N ALA A 51 5.12 1.07 9.57
CA ALA A 51 6.14 1.09 10.61
C ALA A 51 7.04 -0.15 10.58
N ALA A 52 6.47 -1.34 10.31
CA ALA A 52 7.24 -2.56 10.13
C ALA A 52 8.20 -2.47 8.93
N PHE A 53 7.71 -1.98 7.78
CA PHE A 53 8.59 -1.75 6.64
C PHE A 53 9.62 -0.65 6.91
N GLN A 54 9.22 0.45 7.56
CA GLN A 54 10.13 1.55 7.94
C GLN A 54 11.30 1.05 8.79
N SER A 55 11.05 0.13 9.74
CA SER A 55 12.09 -0.42 10.63
C SER A 55 13.18 -1.23 9.90
N CYS A 56 12.98 -1.53 8.62
CA CYS A 56 13.99 -2.21 7.80
C CYS A 56 15.04 -1.25 7.21
N TYR A 57 14.88 0.06 7.40
CA TYR A 57 15.76 1.08 6.81
C TYR A 57 16.45 1.92 7.87
N ASP A 58 17.73 2.20 7.69
CA ASP A 58 18.52 3.06 8.59
C ASP A 58 18.41 4.57 8.25
N VAL A 59 17.57 4.91 7.27
CA VAL A 59 17.31 6.30 6.90
C VAL A 59 15.99 6.80 7.47
N PRO A 60 15.87 8.09 7.81
CA PRO A 60 14.60 8.65 8.24
C PRO A 60 13.54 8.54 7.15
N ILE A 61 12.40 7.96 7.48
CA ILE A 61 11.24 7.83 6.58
C ILE A 61 10.03 8.42 7.31
N GLU A 62 9.39 9.42 6.71
CA GLU A 62 8.14 9.97 7.21
C GLU A 62 6.97 9.07 6.83
N LEU A 63 6.15 8.68 7.80
CA LEU A 63 4.90 7.93 7.57
C LEU A 63 3.75 8.89 7.27
N VAL A 64 3.17 8.78 6.06
CA VAL A 64 2.13 9.69 5.56
C VAL A 64 0.78 8.97 5.52
N PRO A 65 -0.16 9.29 6.43
CA PRO A 65 -1.49 8.70 6.42
C PRO A 65 -2.34 9.26 5.27
N CYS A 66 -2.97 8.36 4.51
CA CYS A 66 -3.86 8.69 3.40
C CYS A 66 -5.31 8.28 3.72
N PRO A 67 -6.30 9.05 3.28
CA PRO A 67 -7.71 8.79 3.60
C PRO A 67 -8.32 7.62 2.81
N SER A 68 -7.73 7.22 1.70
CA SER A 68 -8.21 6.13 0.82
C SER A 68 -7.05 5.42 0.12
N ILE A 69 -7.34 4.28 -0.49
CA ILE A 69 -6.37 3.52 -1.29
C ILE A 69 -5.95 4.31 -2.53
N SER A 70 -6.87 4.99 -3.22
CA SER A 70 -6.53 5.89 -4.33
C SER A 70 -5.61 7.03 -3.89
N ALA A 71 -5.86 7.62 -2.72
CA ALA A 71 -5.01 8.67 -2.17
C ALA A 71 -3.59 8.19 -1.84
N ILE A 72 -3.39 6.91 -1.45
CA ILE A 72 -2.06 6.35 -1.31
C ILE A 72 -1.32 6.42 -2.65
N TRP A 73 -2.00 6.00 -3.74
CA TRP A 73 -1.41 6.01 -5.08
C TRP A 73 -1.04 7.42 -5.55
N GLU A 74 -1.90 8.40 -5.30
CA GLU A 74 -1.74 9.78 -5.74
C GLU A 74 -0.69 10.56 -4.94
N THR A 75 -0.37 10.10 -3.73
CA THR A 75 0.60 10.76 -2.86
C THR A 75 2.01 10.67 -3.44
N SER A 76 2.71 11.81 -3.53
CA SER A 76 4.13 11.85 -3.90
C SER A 76 4.99 11.32 -2.77
N SER A 77 5.31 10.04 -2.81
CA SER A 77 6.07 9.32 -1.78
C SER A 77 7.07 8.36 -2.41
N THR A 78 8.16 8.09 -1.70
CA THR A 78 9.16 7.09 -2.09
C THR A 78 8.59 5.69 -2.04
N PHE A 79 7.73 5.43 -1.04
CA PHE A 79 7.11 4.14 -0.79
C PHE A 79 5.59 4.26 -0.61
N HIS A 80 4.89 3.20 -0.99
CA HIS A 80 3.43 3.09 -0.87
C HIS A 80 3.06 1.73 -0.30
N VAL A 81 2.33 1.72 0.80
CA VAL A 81 1.90 0.50 1.52
C VAL A 81 0.42 0.27 1.28
N PHE A 82 0.11 -0.86 0.64
CA PHE A 82 -1.26 -1.24 0.32
C PHE A 82 -1.66 -2.53 1.03
N PRO A 83 -2.85 -2.63 1.62
CA PRO A 83 -3.43 -3.91 2.03
C PRO A 83 -3.81 -4.70 0.76
N LEU A 84 -3.30 -5.93 0.61
CA LEU A 84 -3.56 -6.74 -0.58
C LEU A 84 -4.70 -7.74 -0.37
N GLU A 85 -4.65 -8.48 0.72
CA GLU A 85 -5.63 -9.52 1.03
C GLU A 85 -5.74 -9.77 2.53
N ASN A 86 -6.87 -10.33 2.94
CA ASN A 86 -7.12 -10.76 4.31
C ASN A 86 -7.56 -12.23 4.31
N THR A 87 -7.10 -13.02 5.27
CA THR A 87 -7.40 -14.47 5.33
C THR A 87 -8.88 -14.80 5.50
N ILE A 88 -9.70 -13.84 5.95
CA ILE A 88 -11.15 -14.04 6.18
C ILE A 88 -11.96 -13.44 5.01
N HIS A 89 -11.55 -12.26 4.51
CA HIS A 89 -12.34 -11.47 3.55
C HIS A 89 -11.82 -11.57 2.11
N GLY A 90 -10.67 -12.22 1.89
CA GLY A 90 -10.05 -12.34 0.57
C GLY A 90 -9.34 -11.06 0.11
N GLY A 91 -9.23 -10.88 -1.20
CA GLY A 91 -8.51 -9.76 -1.81
C GLY A 91 -9.17 -8.40 -1.56
N VAL A 92 -8.33 -7.39 -1.33
CA VAL A 92 -8.79 -6.00 -1.19
C VAL A 92 -9.04 -5.42 -2.59
N THR A 93 -10.29 -5.38 -2.96
CA THR A 93 -10.76 -5.01 -4.30
C THR A 93 -10.21 -3.66 -4.77
N GLU A 94 -10.27 -2.64 -3.91
CA GLU A 94 -9.77 -1.29 -4.24
C GLU A 94 -8.27 -1.27 -4.51
N THR A 95 -7.48 -2.07 -3.79
CA THR A 95 -6.03 -2.21 -4.04
C THR A 95 -5.79 -2.89 -5.38
N LEU A 96 -6.51 -3.97 -5.66
CA LEU A 96 -6.38 -4.67 -6.94
C LEU A 96 -6.75 -3.76 -8.11
N ASP A 97 -7.87 -3.02 -8.00
CA ASP A 97 -8.28 -2.06 -9.03
C ASP A 97 -7.23 -0.95 -9.23
N CYS A 98 -6.71 -0.40 -8.13
CA CYS A 98 -5.69 0.63 -8.16
C CYS A 98 -4.38 0.13 -8.81
N VAL A 99 -3.89 -1.05 -8.40
CA VAL A 99 -2.67 -1.65 -8.93
C VAL A 99 -2.83 -2.01 -10.41
N LEU A 100 -3.92 -2.68 -10.77
CA LEU A 100 -4.17 -3.11 -12.14
C LEU A 100 -4.33 -1.92 -13.10
N SER A 101 -5.10 -0.90 -12.71
CA SER A 101 -5.34 0.28 -13.55
C SER A 101 -4.08 1.12 -13.80
N ASN A 102 -3.16 1.13 -12.85
CA ASN A 102 -1.99 2.01 -12.90
C ASN A 102 -0.69 1.32 -13.29
N LEU A 103 -0.53 0.03 -13.00
CA LEU A 103 0.68 -0.71 -13.36
C LEU A 103 0.56 -1.43 -14.71
N TYR A 104 -0.68 -1.66 -15.19
CA TYR A 104 -0.92 -2.25 -16.49
C TYR A 104 -1.17 -1.17 -17.53
N SER A 105 -0.18 -0.90 -18.35
CA SER A 105 -0.24 0.15 -19.39
C SER A 105 -0.79 -0.34 -20.74
N GLY A 106 -1.53 -1.43 -20.76
CA GLY A 106 -2.34 -1.87 -21.92
C GLY A 106 -1.65 -1.94 -23.30
N GLY A 107 -0.33 -2.13 -23.36
CA GLY A 107 0.37 -2.24 -24.67
C GLY A 107 0.41 -0.95 -25.50
N SER A 108 0.04 0.19 -24.94
CA SER A 108 0.12 1.49 -25.61
C SER A 108 1.59 1.87 -25.81
N SER A 109 1.99 1.97 -27.07
CA SER A 109 3.37 2.17 -27.53
C SER A 109 3.94 3.59 -27.34
N VAL A 110 3.31 4.42 -26.50
CA VAL A 110 3.66 5.84 -26.33
C VAL A 110 3.99 6.20 -24.89
N GLN A 111 4.60 5.30 -24.13
CA GLN A 111 5.16 5.68 -22.83
C GLN A 111 6.61 6.13 -23.00
N THR A 112 6.96 7.28 -22.40
CA THR A 112 8.35 7.72 -22.26
C THR A 112 9.14 6.67 -21.46
N ASP A 113 10.46 6.60 -21.67
CA ASP A 113 11.30 5.64 -20.93
C ASP A 113 11.23 5.86 -19.40
N GLU A 114 10.86 7.05 -18.93
CA GLU A 114 10.61 7.39 -17.52
C GLU A 114 9.28 6.80 -17.02
N GLU A 115 8.22 6.77 -17.84
CA GLU A 115 6.93 6.13 -17.50
C GLU A 115 7.02 4.60 -17.53
N LYS A 116 7.93 4.01 -18.32
CA LYS A 116 8.23 2.57 -18.31
C LYS A 116 8.89 2.10 -17.01
N GLN A 117 9.45 3.00 -16.21
CA GLN A 117 9.97 2.74 -14.87
C GLN A 117 8.91 2.88 -13.78
N GLY A 118 7.67 2.48 -14.04
CA GLY A 118 6.57 2.55 -13.09
C GLY A 118 6.89 1.96 -11.71
N ARG A 119 6.08 2.30 -10.71
CA ARG A 119 6.19 1.72 -9.36
C ARG A 119 6.26 0.21 -9.43
N ARG A 120 7.03 -0.41 -8.51
CA ARG A 120 7.22 -1.86 -8.46
C ARG A 120 6.97 -2.38 -7.06
N ILE A 121 6.34 -3.53 -6.96
CA ILE A 121 6.26 -4.27 -5.70
C ILE A 121 7.67 -4.74 -5.36
N ILE A 122 8.14 -4.45 -4.14
CA ILE A 122 9.50 -4.79 -3.67
C ILE A 122 9.50 -5.68 -2.44
N ALA A 123 8.42 -5.68 -1.66
CA ALA A 123 8.29 -6.51 -0.47
C ALA A 123 6.83 -6.79 -0.14
N ASP A 124 6.60 -7.77 0.72
CA ASP A 124 5.32 -8.02 1.37
C ASP A 124 5.50 -8.41 2.84
N LEU A 125 4.43 -8.28 3.60
CA LEU A 125 4.34 -8.78 4.96
C LEU A 125 2.90 -9.17 5.30
N ALA A 126 2.73 -10.12 6.22
CA ALA A 126 1.44 -10.50 6.79
C ALA A 126 1.38 -10.08 8.26
N LEU A 127 0.45 -9.20 8.61
CA LEU A 127 0.21 -8.79 9.98
C LEU A 127 -0.91 -9.60 10.61
N PRO A 128 -0.74 -10.12 11.83
CA PRO A 128 -1.83 -10.68 12.60
C PRO A 128 -2.82 -9.57 12.97
N ILE A 129 -4.09 -9.82 12.74
CA ILE A 129 -5.18 -8.90 13.07
C ILE A 129 -5.75 -9.31 14.42
N SER A 130 -5.62 -8.42 15.41
CA SER A 130 -6.13 -8.62 16.75
C SER A 130 -6.79 -7.34 17.25
N HIS A 131 -8.03 -7.48 17.72
CA HIS A 131 -8.81 -6.35 18.21
C HIS A 131 -8.80 -6.27 19.73
N CYS A 132 -8.59 -5.07 20.25
CA CYS A 132 -8.74 -4.73 21.65
C CYS A 132 -10.08 -3.99 21.84
N LEU A 133 -10.77 -4.24 22.96
CA LEU A 133 -11.87 -3.40 23.43
C LEU A 133 -11.31 -2.32 24.36
N VAL A 134 -11.46 -1.07 23.93
CA VAL A 134 -11.02 0.11 24.69
C VAL A 134 -12.20 0.97 25.11
N VAL A 135 -12.00 1.69 26.20
CA VAL A 135 -12.96 2.67 26.77
C VAL A 135 -12.24 3.95 27.14
N LYS A 136 -12.97 5.04 27.37
CA LYS A 136 -12.38 6.23 28.05
C LYS A 136 -11.81 5.82 29.41
N LYS A 137 -10.73 6.48 29.83
CA LYS A 137 -10.12 6.19 31.13
C LYS A 137 -11.10 6.22 32.26
N GLY A 138 -11.08 5.17 33.10
CA GLY A 138 -11.90 5.04 34.27
C GLY A 138 -13.32 4.48 34.05
N VAL A 139 -13.73 4.28 32.79
CA VAL A 139 -15.04 3.66 32.47
C VAL A 139 -14.97 2.16 32.76
N LYS A 140 -15.97 1.67 33.49
CA LYS A 140 -16.05 0.26 33.86
C LYS A 140 -16.88 -0.52 32.85
N LYS A 141 -16.68 -1.84 32.82
CA LYS A 141 -17.39 -2.77 31.92
C LYS A 141 -18.93 -2.64 32.04
N GLU A 142 -19.43 -2.44 33.26
CA GLU A 142 -20.85 -2.38 33.57
C GLU A 142 -21.53 -1.11 33.04
N ASP A 143 -20.75 -0.06 32.79
CA ASP A 143 -21.22 1.24 32.31
C ASP A 143 -21.43 1.27 30.79
N ILE A 144 -20.85 0.30 30.06
CA ILE A 144 -20.88 0.27 28.62
C ILE A 144 -22.30 0.03 28.09
N ARG A 145 -22.79 0.98 27.26
CA ARG A 145 -24.12 0.95 26.65
C ARG A 145 -24.04 0.71 25.14
N TRP A 146 -22.90 1.03 24.48
CA TRP A 146 -22.68 0.83 23.05
C TRP A 146 -21.24 0.50 22.75
N ILE A 147 -21.05 -0.20 21.62
CA ILE A 147 -19.71 -0.57 21.10
C ILE A 147 -19.62 -0.11 19.67
N ARG A 148 -18.53 0.59 19.32
CA ARG A 148 -18.28 1.18 18.01
C ARG A 148 -17.04 0.56 17.36
N SER A 149 -17.10 0.25 16.08
CA SER A 149 -15.93 -0.11 15.26
C SER A 149 -16.28 -0.19 13.78
N HIS A 150 -15.27 -0.51 12.96
CA HIS A 150 -15.50 -0.92 11.57
C HIS A 150 -16.38 -2.19 11.54
N GLU A 151 -17.25 -2.29 10.54
CA GLU A 151 -18.20 -3.38 10.42
C GLU A 151 -17.54 -4.77 10.51
N GLN A 152 -16.42 -4.96 9.83
CA GLN A 152 -15.67 -6.22 9.87
C GLN A 152 -15.18 -6.58 11.28
N ALA A 153 -14.68 -5.61 12.05
CA ALA A 153 -14.21 -5.85 13.42
C ALA A 153 -15.36 -6.20 14.36
N LEU A 154 -16.52 -5.54 14.21
CA LEU A 154 -17.75 -5.88 14.94
C LEU A 154 -18.20 -7.31 14.60
N GLY A 155 -18.21 -7.69 13.33
CA GLY A 155 -18.54 -9.04 12.87
C GLY A 155 -17.58 -10.10 13.43
N GLN A 156 -16.29 -9.87 13.36
CA GLN A 156 -15.26 -10.79 13.87
C GLN A 156 -15.32 -10.95 15.39
N SER A 157 -15.75 -9.92 16.11
CA SER A 157 -15.89 -9.93 17.58
C SER A 157 -17.32 -10.25 18.05
N SER A 158 -18.24 -10.63 17.17
CA SER A 158 -19.68 -10.79 17.49
C SER A 158 -19.95 -11.78 18.60
N LYS A 159 -19.23 -12.91 18.65
CA LYS A 159 -19.36 -13.91 19.73
C LYS A 159 -18.92 -13.32 21.08
N PHE A 160 -17.80 -12.61 21.10
CA PHE A 160 -17.30 -11.94 22.31
C PHE A 160 -18.30 -10.89 22.82
N ILE A 161 -18.79 -10.04 21.89
CA ILE A 161 -19.76 -8.98 22.25
C ILE A 161 -21.05 -9.57 22.83
N LYS A 162 -21.63 -10.58 22.17
CA LYS A 162 -22.85 -11.25 22.67
C LYS A 162 -22.66 -11.87 24.05
N THR A 163 -21.47 -12.40 24.34
CA THR A 163 -21.19 -13.04 25.64
C THR A 163 -20.97 -12.02 26.76
N HIS A 164 -20.23 -10.94 26.48
CA HIS A 164 -19.81 -10.01 27.52
C HIS A 164 -20.66 -8.74 27.60
N PHE A 165 -21.36 -8.37 26.52
CA PHE A 165 -22.13 -7.13 26.38
C PHE A 165 -23.42 -7.36 25.58
N PRO A 166 -24.30 -8.28 26.05
CA PRO A 166 -25.50 -8.69 25.30
C PRO A 166 -26.49 -7.54 25.03
N SER A 167 -26.48 -6.50 25.85
CA SER A 167 -27.38 -5.35 25.76
C SER A 167 -26.75 -4.14 25.07
N ALA A 168 -25.46 -4.20 24.68
CA ALA A 168 -24.80 -3.07 24.06
C ALA A 168 -25.27 -2.84 22.62
N LYS A 169 -25.54 -1.59 22.27
CA LYS A 169 -25.85 -1.19 20.87
C LYS A 169 -24.58 -1.20 20.05
N LEU A 170 -24.65 -1.75 18.83
CA LEU A 170 -23.50 -1.72 17.88
C LEU A 170 -23.60 -0.51 16.99
N LYS A 171 -22.48 0.21 16.82
CA LYS A 171 -22.35 1.40 15.98
C LYS A 171 -21.22 1.20 14.98
N THR A 172 -21.51 1.28 13.70
CA THR A 172 -20.50 1.22 12.65
C THR A 172 -19.70 2.53 12.58
N TYR A 173 -18.40 2.40 12.23
CA TYR A 173 -17.51 3.54 12.05
C TYR A 173 -16.56 3.25 10.86
N PRO A 174 -16.08 4.27 10.14
CA PRO A 174 -15.26 4.07 8.93
C PRO A 174 -13.95 3.31 9.14
N SER A 175 -13.37 3.34 10.36
CA SER A 175 -12.17 2.57 10.69
C SER A 175 -12.12 2.21 12.17
N THR A 176 -11.38 1.14 12.52
CA THR A 176 -11.16 0.70 13.90
C THR A 176 -10.41 1.75 14.73
N ALA A 177 -9.36 2.37 14.15
CA ALA A 177 -8.60 3.43 14.81
C ALA A 177 -9.47 4.69 14.99
N GLY A 178 -10.23 5.09 13.96
CA GLY A 178 -11.17 6.21 14.05
C GLY A 178 -12.25 6.00 15.11
N ALA A 179 -12.72 4.75 15.31
CA ALA A 179 -13.65 4.42 16.37
C ALA A 179 -13.06 4.67 17.77
N ALA A 180 -11.79 4.33 17.99
CA ALA A 180 -11.09 4.63 19.25
C ALA A 180 -10.92 6.15 19.47
N VAL A 181 -10.52 6.89 18.42
CA VAL A 181 -10.42 8.37 18.49
C VAL A 181 -11.76 9.00 18.77
N SER A 182 -12.83 8.47 18.18
CA SER A 182 -14.18 9.01 18.40
C SER A 182 -14.66 8.90 19.84
N LEU A 183 -14.20 7.90 20.59
CA LEU A 183 -14.48 7.83 22.05
C LEU A 183 -13.92 9.05 22.79
N ILE A 184 -12.71 9.47 22.43
CA ILE A 184 -12.02 10.58 23.10
C ILE A 184 -12.77 11.90 22.85
N ASN A 185 -13.31 12.06 21.64
CA ASN A 185 -13.93 13.31 21.16
C ASN A 185 -15.47 13.33 21.35
N ASP A 186 -16.08 12.19 21.68
CA ASP A 186 -17.54 12.10 21.82
C ASP A 186 -17.97 12.69 23.16
N LEU A 187 -18.71 13.80 23.09
CA LEU A 187 -19.26 14.53 24.23
C LEU A 187 -20.75 14.22 24.45
N ASN A 188 -21.32 13.25 23.73
CA ASN A 188 -22.71 12.89 23.84
C ASN A 188 -22.96 12.07 25.13
N GLU A 189 -23.25 12.77 26.20
CA GLU A 189 -23.59 12.17 27.52
C GLU A 189 -24.95 11.43 27.50
N ASP A 190 -25.84 11.77 26.56
CA ASP A 190 -27.21 11.22 26.49
C ASP A 190 -27.29 9.72 26.17
N GLU A 191 -26.27 9.15 25.53
CA GLU A 191 -26.26 7.74 25.12
C GLU A 191 -25.54 6.81 26.12
N GLY A 192 -25.00 7.35 27.19
CA GLY A 192 -24.20 6.64 28.18
C GLY A 192 -22.79 6.27 27.64
N GLU A 193 -22.04 5.58 28.48
CA GLU A 193 -20.65 5.24 28.18
C GLU A 193 -20.53 4.23 27.03
N GLY A 194 -19.49 4.41 26.22
CA GLY A 194 -19.21 3.57 25.07
C GLY A 194 -17.84 2.91 25.08
N ALA A 195 -17.73 1.90 24.24
CA ALA A 195 -16.45 1.24 23.96
C ALA A 195 -16.16 1.24 22.47
N ALA A 196 -14.89 1.04 22.11
CA ALA A 196 -14.49 0.80 20.73
C ALA A 196 -13.64 -0.47 20.58
N LEU A 197 -13.79 -1.15 19.45
CA LEU A 197 -12.84 -2.17 19.04
C LEU A 197 -11.80 -1.51 18.14
N CYS A 198 -10.52 -1.67 18.47
CA CYS A 198 -9.42 -1.11 17.70
C CYS A 198 -8.20 -2.05 17.68
N SER A 199 -7.16 -1.69 16.93
CA SER A 199 -5.88 -2.38 16.96
C SER A 199 -5.15 -2.12 18.29
N LYS A 200 -4.23 -3.01 18.66
CA LYS A 200 -3.32 -2.78 19.81
C LYS A 200 -2.51 -1.48 19.64
N ALA A 201 -2.10 -1.16 18.41
CA ALA A 201 -1.36 0.06 18.09
C ALA A 201 -2.20 1.33 18.37
N ALA A 202 -3.49 1.33 17.99
CA ALA A 202 -4.39 2.45 18.32
C ALA A 202 -4.59 2.58 19.84
N ALA A 203 -4.76 1.46 20.55
CA ALA A 203 -4.89 1.47 22.01
C ALA A 203 -3.64 2.06 22.68
N LYS A 204 -2.45 1.69 22.21
CA LYS A 204 -1.17 2.21 22.71
C LYS A 204 -0.96 3.70 22.38
N LEU A 205 -1.36 4.12 21.15
CA LEU A 205 -1.23 5.52 20.74
C LEU A 205 -2.01 6.49 21.61
N TYR A 206 -3.10 6.04 22.21
CA TYR A 206 -3.99 6.83 23.06
C TYR A 206 -4.07 6.31 24.49
N GLU A 207 -3.02 5.65 24.99
CA GLU A 207 -2.96 5.06 26.34
C GLU A 207 -3.10 6.09 27.47
N ASP A 208 -2.84 7.36 27.18
CA ASP A 208 -3.08 8.48 28.10
C ASP A 208 -4.58 8.79 28.31
N LYS A 209 -5.44 8.41 27.36
CA LYS A 209 -6.88 8.73 27.31
C LYS A 209 -7.80 7.52 27.33
N LEU A 210 -7.28 6.36 26.95
CA LEU A 210 -8.05 5.12 26.82
C LEU A 210 -7.48 4.02 27.72
N ASP A 211 -8.39 3.19 28.26
CA ASP A 211 -8.06 1.95 28.96
C ASP A 211 -8.42 0.74 28.09
N VAL A 212 -7.55 -0.26 28.05
CA VAL A 212 -7.81 -1.54 27.39
C VAL A 212 -8.51 -2.48 28.37
N LEU A 213 -9.80 -2.75 28.14
CA LEU A 213 -10.55 -3.70 28.99
C LEU A 213 -10.33 -5.16 28.56
N PHE A 214 -10.25 -5.40 27.26
CA PHE A 214 -10.05 -6.75 26.73
C PHE A 214 -9.11 -6.72 25.53
N GLN A 215 -8.27 -7.74 25.43
CA GLN A 215 -7.43 -8.01 24.27
C GLN A 215 -7.96 -9.23 23.52
N SER A 216 -7.67 -9.31 22.21
CA SER A 216 -8.00 -10.46 21.37
C SER A 216 -9.50 -10.81 21.38
N THR A 217 -10.34 -9.82 21.11
CA THR A 217 -11.82 -9.97 21.16
C THR A 217 -12.38 -10.76 19.97
N GLN A 218 -11.62 -10.96 18.90
CA GLN A 218 -12.05 -11.73 17.72
C GLN A 218 -12.15 -13.23 18.02
N GLY A 219 -13.15 -13.89 17.42
CA GLY A 219 -13.40 -15.32 17.60
C GLY A 219 -12.50 -16.24 16.76
N ILE A 220 -11.68 -15.68 15.87
CA ILE A 220 -10.83 -16.43 14.92
C ILE A 220 -9.37 -16.05 15.17
N SER A 221 -8.54 -17.06 15.45
CA SER A 221 -7.11 -16.86 15.73
C SER A 221 -6.26 -16.72 14.45
N ASN A 222 -6.72 -17.27 13.31
CA ASN A 222 -6.00 -17.22 12.03
C ASN A 222 -6.51 -16.06 11.17
N ASN A 223 -6.38 -14.83 11.67
CA ASN A 223 -6.76 -13.62 10.97
C ASN A 223 -5.51 -12.79 10.66
N PHE A 224 -5.15 -12.73 9.38
CA PHE A 224 -4.00 -11.97 8.89
C PHE A 224 -4.41 -11.06 7.74
N THR A 225 -3.82 -9.88 7.69
CA THR A 225 -3.86 -9.02 6.50
C THR A 225 -2.47 -8.95 5.91
N ARG A 226 -2.37 -9.24 4.63
CA ARG A 226 -1.14 -9.12 3.85
C ARG A 226 -1.07 -7.74 3.22
N PHE A 227 0.08 -7.11 3.38
CA PHE A 227 0.40 -5.81 2.81
C PHE A 227 1.54 -5.94 1.81
N ILE A 228 1.50 -5.14 0.77
CA ILE A 228 2.58 -5.00 -0.21
C ILE A 228 3.20 -3.62 -0.10
N LEU A 229 4.52 -3.57 -0.31
CA LEU A 229 5.28 -2.34 -0.40
C LEU A 229 5.67 -2.10 -1.85
N LEU A 230 5.27 -0.95 -2.39
CA LEU A 230 5.68 -0.48 -3.69
C LEU A 230 6.75 0.62 -3.53
N SER A 231 7.78 0.57 -4.37
CA SER A 231 8.74 1.67 -4.53
C SER A 231 8.36 2.55 -5.72
N ASN A 232 8.63 3.84 -5.59
CA ASN A 232 8.49 4.79 -6.68
C ASN A 232 9.88 5.06 -7.30
N PRO A 233 10.15 4.63 -8.53
CA PRO A 233 11.47 4.76 -9.15
C PRO A 233 11.88 6.20 -9.47
N THR A 234 10.94 7.15 -9.47
CA THR A 234 11.25 8.58 -9.63
C THR A 234 11.94 9.19 -8.40
N HIS A 235 12.00 8.44 -7.29
CA HIS A 235 12.68 8.81 -6.07
C HIS A 235 13.92 7.93 -5.87
N GLN A 236 14.92 8.45 -5.15
CA GLN A 236 16.03 7.63 -4.70
C GLN A 236 15.51 6.65 -3.63
N VAL A 237 15.45 5.36 -3.98
CA VAL A 237 14.95 4.30 -3.09
C VAL A 237 16.09 3.77 -2.25
N PRO A 238 16.07 3.91 -0.92
CA PRO A 238 17.08 3.32 -0.04
C PRO A 238 16.99 1.80 -0.04
N ILE A 239 18.12 1.15 0.27
CA ILE A 239 18.22 -0.30 0.41
C ILE A 239 17.88 -0.68 1.86
N PRO A 240 17.04 -1.70 2.08
CA PRO A 240 16.75 -2.17 3.44
C PRO A 240 18.00 -2.83 4.07
N THR A 241 18.27 -2.50 5.33
CA THR A 241 19.49 -2.92 6.05
C THR A 241 19.22 -4.05 7.04
N THR A 242 18.01 -4.13 7.60
CA THR A 242 17.65 -5.12 8.63
C THR A 242 16.60 -6.13 8.18
N SER A 243 16.26 -6.15 6.89
CA SER A 243 15.35 -7.13 6.32
C SER A 243 16.04 -8.49 6.12
N ILE A 244 15.24 -9.56 6.10
CA ILE A 244 15.72 -10.87 5.71
C ILE A 244 15.30 -11.20 4.27
N THR A 245 16.18 -11.91 3.56
CA THR A 245 15.82 -12.43 2.23
C THR A 245 14.64 -13.39 2.37
N SER A 246 13.61 -13.20 1.56
CA SER A 246 12.46 -14.11 1.57
C SER A 246 12.92 -15.52 1.15
N PRO A 247 12.64 -16.56 1.94
CA PRO A 247 12.99 -17.95 1.56
C PRO A 247 12.18 -18.41 0.34
N ARG A 248 11.04 -17.76 0.06
CA ARG A 248 10.20 -18.00 -1.11
C ARG A 248 9.81 -16.63 -1.68
N PRO A 249 10.68 -16.01 -2.50
CA PRO A 249 10.34 -14.76 -3.14
C PRO A 249 9.14 -14.94 -4.05
N THR A 250 8.23 -13.97 -4.03
CA THR A 250 7.02 -13.97 -4.85
C THR A 250 7.18 -12.94 -5.97
N GLU A 251 6.99 -13.35 -7.21
CA GLU A 251 6.91 -12.45 -8.35
C GLU A 251 5.45 -12.15 -8.69
N PHE A 252 5.20 -10.93 -9.15
CA PHE A 252 3.87 -10.40 -9.43
C PHE A 252 3.74 -10.01 -10.89
N TYR A 253 2.61 -10.41 -11.48
CA TYR A 253 2.31 -10.19 -12.90
C TYR A 253 0.89 -9.71 -13.10
N VAL A 254 0.68 -8.92 -14.17
CA VAL A 254 -0.66 -8.57 -14.66
C VAL A 254 -0.79 -9.10 -16.09
N LEU A 255 -1.75 -9.99 -16.31
CA LEU A 255 -2.01 -10.59 -17.61
C LEU A 255 -3.36 -10.13 -18.16
N PRO A 256 -3.44 -9.81 -19.47
CA PRO A 256 -4.67 -9.32 -20.10
C PRO A 256 -5.68 -10.41 -20.44
N SER A 257 -5.29 -11.71 -20.37
CA SER A 257 -6.16 -12.81 -20.75
C SER A 257 -5.89 -14.06 -19.93
N ALA A 258 -6.94 -14.82 -19.61
CA ALA A 258 -6.83 -16.14 -18.99
C ALA A 258 -6.07 -17.14 -19.88
N SER A 259 -6.18 -17.02 -21.20
CA SER A 259 -5.47 -17.87 -22.17
C SER A 259 -3.96 -17.71 -22.12
N ASP A 260 -3.47 -16.58 -21.61
CA ASP A 260 -2.02 -16.33 -21.45
C ASP A 260 -1.44 -16.97 -20.18
N ILE A 261 -2.29 -17.26 -19.16
CA ILE A 261 -1.83 -17.73 -17.85
C ILE A 261 -1.09 -19.06 -17.97
N ILE A 262 -1.76 -20.09 -18.53
CA ILE A 262 -1.19 -21.44 -18.62
C ILE A 262 0.08 -21.49 -19.49
N PRO A 263 0.10 -20.96 -20.74
CA PRO A 263 1.30 -20.96 -21.55
C PRO A 263 2.47 -20.15 -20.97
N PHE A 264 2.16 -19.11 -20.20
CA PHE A 264 3.17 -18.25 -19.61
C PHE A 264 3.85 -18.89 -18.39
N PHE A 265 3.06 -19.58 -17.53
CA PHE A 265 3.53 -20.16 -16.27
C PHE A 265 3.69 -21.69 -16.30
N GLN A 266 3.87 -22.29 -17.46
CA GLN A 266 3.89 -23.78 -17.65
C GLN A 266 4.76 -24.56 -16.65
N SER A 267 5.82 -23.95 -16.13
CA SER A 267 6.75 -24.57 -15.17
C SER A 267 6.78 -23.90 -13.80
N SER A 268 5.88 -22.95 -13.53
CA SER A 268 5.92 -22.11 -12.34
C SER A 268 4.76 -22.44 -11.41
N GLN A 269 4.99 -22.31 -10.11
CA GLN A 269 3.96 -22.49 -9.11
C GLN A 269 3.16 -21.19 -8.95
N ILE A 270 1.97 -21.13 -9.51
CA ILE A 270 1.02 -20.05 -9.23
C ILE A 270 0.59 -20.17 -7.78
N ARG A 271 0.90 -19.15 -6.98
CA ARG A 271 0.56 -19.08 -5.57
C ARG A 271 -0.86 -18.54 -5.37
N ASN A 272 -1.19 -17.49 -6.09
CA ASN A 272 -2.48 -16.81 -5.98
C ASN A 272 -2.83 -16.12 -7.29
N MET A 273 -4.13 -15.90 -7.50
CA MET A 273 -4.64 -15.21 -8.68
C MET A 273 -5.92 -14.47 -8.35
N HIS A 274 -5.95 -13.19 -8.70
CA HIS A 274 -7.14 -12.36 -8.63
C HIS A 274 -7.53 -11.88 -10.02
N SER A 275 -8.81 -11.83 -10.30
CA SER A 275 -9.34 -11.30 -11.57
C SER A 275 -10.19 -10.06 -11.32
N ARG A 276 -10.03 -9.06 -12.17
CA ARG A 276 -10.81 -7.83 -12.14
C ARG A 276 -11.20 -7.40 -13.54
N PRO A 277 -12.40 -6.82 -13.72
CA PRO A 277 -12.75 -6.19 -14.98
C PRO A 277 -11.70 -5.13 -15.33
N ALA A 278 -11.21 -5.13 -16.57
CA ALA A 278 -10.39 -4.03 -17.05
C ALA A 278 -11.29 -2.80 -17.19
N SER A 279 -10.85 -1.67 -16.63
CA SER A 279 -11.46 -0.38 -16.93
C SER A 279 -11.19 -0.07 -18.40
N ILE A 280 -12.19 -0.26 -19.25
CA ILE A 280 -12.11 0.20 -20.63
C ILE A 280 -12.18 1.73 -20.56
N PRO A 281 -11.20 2.48 -21.12
CA PRO A 281 -11.40 3.89 -21.37
C PRO A 281 -12.72 4.00 -22.13
N SER A 282 -13.63 4.85 -21.68
CA SER A 282 -14.89 5.10 -22.37
C SER A 282 -14.59 5.77 -23.71
N THR A 283 -14.20 4.95 -24.70
CA THR A 283 -14.32 5.37 -26.09
C THR A 283 -15.80 5.57 -26.35
N PRO A 284 -16.22 6.73 -26.83
CA PRO A 284 -17.62 6.91 -27.24
C PRO A 284 -17.99 5.72 -28.13
N ILE A 285 -19.13 5.10 -27.84
CA ILE A 285 -19.71 4.07 -28.71
C ILE A 285 -19.79 4.69 -30.09
N SER A 286 -19.04 4.19 -31.06
CA SER A 286 -19.11 4.70 -32.43
C SER A 286 -20.47 4.32 -33.00
N ASP A 287 -21.04 5.15 -33.86
CA ASP A 287 -22.32 4.88 -34.55
C ASP A 287 -22.30 3.53 -35.31
N GLU A 288 -21.13 2.99 -35.62
CA GLU A 288 -20.94 1.66 -36.18
C GLU A 288 -21.30 0.53 -35.21
N ASP A 289 -21.16 0.72 -33.88
CA ASP A 289 -21.55 -0.27 -32.89
C ASP A 289 -23.07 -0.31 -32.69
N GLU A 290 -23.81 0.76 -32.97
CA GLU A 290 -25.28 0.75 -33.01
C GLU A 290 -25.82 -0.05 -34.21
N SER A 291 -25.09 -0.11 -35.32
CA SER A 291 -25.52 -0.85 -36.52
C SER A 291 -25.46 -2.38 -36.38
N GLN A 292 -24.77 -2.87 -35.34
CA GLN A 292 -24.68 -4.30 -35.02
C GLN A 292 -25.84 -4.80 -34.13
N ARG A 293 -26.82 -3.96 -33.80
CA ARG A 293 -28.10 -4.36 -33.23
C ARG A 293 -28.97 -5.06 -34.30
N LYS A 294 -28.76 -6.33 -34.49
CA LYS A 294 -29.74 -7.16 -35.19
C LYS A 294 -30.78 -7.62 -34.18
N ASP A 295 -32.00 -7.19 -34.37
CA ASP A 295 -33.22 -7.72 -33.71
C ASP A 295 -33.32 -7.52 -32.19
N GLY A 296 -32.71 -6.46 -31.61
CA GLY A 296 -32.87 -6.15 -30.18
C GLY A 296 -32.22 -7.15 -29.23
N VAL A 297 -31.49 -8.13 -29.71
CA VAL A 297 -30.77 -9.12 -28.92
C VAL A 297 -29.30 -8.70 -28.77
N TRP A 298 -28.85 -8.55 -27.54
CA TRP A 298 -27.42 -8.36 -27.24
C TRP A 298 -26.69 -9.68 -27.48
N THR A 299 -25.83 -9.73 -28.51
CA THR A 299 -24.92 -10.86 -28.64
C THR A 299 -23.79 -10.72 -27.60
N TYR A 300 -23.58 -11.76 -26.83
CA TYR A 300 -22.44 -11.83 -25.91
C TYR A 300 -21.14 -11.81 -26.73
N ARG A 301 -20.28 -10.83 -26.45
CA ARG A 301 -18.91 -10.77 -26.99
C ARG A 301 -17.94 -10.84 -25.83
N GLU A 302 -16.94 -11.70 -25.91
CA GLU A 302 -15.86 -11.83 -24.91
C GLU A 302 -15.09 -10.51 -24.73
N ASP A 303 -14.99 -9.70 -25.77
CA ASP A 303 -14.33 -8.38 -25.78
C ASP A 303 -15.08 -7.30 -24.99
N ARG A 304 -16.34 -7.52 -24.60
CA ARG A 304 -17.13 -6.56 -23.78
C ARG A 304 -16.81 -6.63 -22.30
N PHE A 305 -16.18 -7.70 -21.85
CA PHE A 305 -15.81 -7.90 -20.45
C PHE A 305 -14.32 -8.26 -20.34
N PRO A 306 -13.42 -7.35 -20.80
CA PRO A 306 -12.00 -7.61 -20.67
C PRO A 306 -11.66 -7.75 -19.19
N THR A 307 -10.90 -8.79 -18.88
CA THR A 307 -10.52 -9.11 -17.51
C THR A 307 -9.01 -9.08 -17.39
N LEU A 308 -8.51 -8.34 -16.41
CA LEU A 308 -7.11 -8.38 -16.02
C LEU A 308 -6.90 -9.39 -14.90
N TYR A 309 -5.80 -10.10 -14.94
CA TYR A 309 -5.42 -11.10 -13.96
C TYR A 309 -4.16 -10.65 -13.23
N PHE A 310 -4.28 -10.45 -11.93
CA PHE A 310 -3.15 -10.27 -11.03
C PHE A 310 -2.70 -11.65 -10.58
N VAL A 311 -1.47 -12.04 -10.93
CA VAL A 311 -0.96 -13.40 -10.70
C VAL A 311 0.29 -13.32 -9.84
N GLU A 312 0.32 -14.14 -8.81
CA GLU A 312 1.44 -14.32 -7.90
C GLU A 312 2.09 -15.68 -8.12
N VAL A 313 3.40 -15.68 -8.25
CA VAL A 313 4.17 -16.88 -8.55
C VAL A 313 5.27 -17.05 -7.51
N ASP A 314 5.33 -18.20 -6.86
CA ASP A 314 6.46 -18.57 -6.03
C ASP A 314 7.67 -18.88 -6.93
N VAL A 315 8.79 -18.26 -6.61
CA VAL A 315 10.04 -18.49 -7.29
C VAL A 315 10.86 -19.47 -6.48
N ASP A 316 11.00 -20.70 -6.97
CA ASP A 316 11.78 -21.73 -6.27
C ASP A 316 13.21 -21.26 -6.01
N GLY A 317 13.66 -21.42 -4.75
CA GLY A 317 14.94 -20.92 -4.25
C GLY A 317 16.20 -21.60 -4.81
N MET A 318 16.07 -22.47 -5.80
CA MET A 318 17.20 -23.11 -6.47
C MET A 318 17.74 -22.23 -7.60
N GLY A 319 18.59 -21.28 -7.25
CA GLY A 319 19.36 -20.50 -8.24
C GLY A 319 19.29 -18.99 -8.11
N PHE A 320 18.66 -18.45 -7.08
CA PHE A 320 18.52 -17.00 -6.89
C PHE A 320 19.73 -16.35 -6.21
N GLN A 321 20.87 -16.32 -6.90
CA GLN A 321 21.87 -15.30 -6.65
C GLN A 321 21.68 -14.18 -7.69
N GLY A 322 20.75 -13.27 -7.45
CA GLY A 322 20.68 -11.97 -8.11
C GLY A 322 20.25 -11.93 -9.59
N LYS A 323 19.85 -13.06 -10.20
CA LYS A 323 19.42 -13.10 -11.61
C LYS A 323 17.90 -13.21 -11.72
N ASP A 324 17.31 -12.38 -12.58
CA ASP A 324 15.91 -12.51 -12.97
C ASP A 324 15.62 -13.91 -13.53
N SER A 325 14.48 -14.50 -13.15
CA SER A 325 14.02 -15.75 -13.73
C SER A 325 13.77 -15.58 -15.24
N GLN A 326 13.78 -16.68 -16.00
CA GLN A 326 13.41 -16.60 -17.43
C GLN A 326 11.98 -16.06 -17.61
N ILE A 327 11.09 -16.37 -16.65
CA ILE A 327 9.72 -15.88 -16.64
C ILE A 327 9.70 -14.38 -16.40
N SER A 328 10.46 -13.85 -15.44
CA SER A 328 10.49 -12.41 -15.20
C SER A 328 11.06 -11.64 -16.37
N LYS A 329 12.06 -12.17 -17.11
CA LYS A 329 12.56 -11.57 -18.34
C LYS A 329 11.46 -11.50 -19.39
N LYS A 330 10.79 -12.61 -19.68
CA LYS A 330 9.66 -12.67 -20.62
C LYS A 330 8.50 -11.78 -20.20
N GLY A 331 8.22 -11.72 -18.90
CA GLY A 331 7.19 -10.83 -18.34
C GLY A 331 7.52 -9.35 -18.49
N LYS A 332 8.80 -8.96 -18.33
CA LYS A 332 9.27 -7.60 -18.57
C LYS A 332 9.17 -7.22 -20.06
N GLU A 333 9.57 -8.13 -20.96
CA GLU A 333 9.46 -7.93 -22.42
C GLU A 333 8.00 -7.71 -22.86
N LYS A 334 7.03 -8.39 -22.22
CA LYS A 334 5.59 -8.25 -22.48
C LYS A 334 4.92 -7.11 -21.69
N GLY A 335 5.64 -6.44 -20.79
CA GLY A 335 5.06 -5.43 -19.90
C GLY A 335 4.13 -6.00 -18.82
N TRP A 336 4.19 -7.29 -18.53
CA TRP A 336 3.32 -7.98 -17.56
C TRP A 336 3.90 -8.06 -16.15
N TYR A 337 5.24 -7.96 -16.02
CA TYR A 337 5.93 -8.03 -14.74
C TYR A 337 5.78 -6.72 -13.96
N ILE A 338 5.26 -6.78 -12.74
CA ILE A 338 5.00 -5.60 -11.89
C ILE A 338 5.80 -5.57 -10.60
N GLY A 339 6.60 -6.59 -10.32
CA GLY A 339 7.51 -6.55 -9.19
C GLY A 339 7.82 -7.90 -8.57
N LYS A 340 8.61 -7.87 -7.49
CA LYS A 340 9.05 -9.04 -6.74
C LYS A 340 9.20 -8.71 -5.25
N ALA A 341 8.48 -9.43 -4.40
CA ALA A 341 8.75 -9.43 -2.97
C ALA A 341 9.96 -10.32 -2.68
N GLY A 342 11.15 -9.73 -2.75
CA GLY A 342 12.42 -10.44 -2.56
C GLY A 342 12.93 -10.47 -1.13
N TRP A 343 12.37 -9.64 -0.25
CA TRP A 343 12.73 -9.54 1.16
C TRP A 343 11.47 -9.39 2.04
N ARG A 344 11.59 -9.63 3.31
CA ARG A 344 10.50 -9.52 4.26
C ARG A 344 10.97 -8.92 5.58
N VAL A 345 10.01 -8.41 6.33
CA VAL A 345 10.16 -7.97 7.71
C VAL A 345 10.35 -9.19 8.61
N THR A 346 11.19 -9.09 9.63
CA THR A 346 11.38 -10.17 10.60
C THR A 346 10.21 -10.29 11.56
N ASP A 347 10.00 -11.48 12.13
CA ASP A 347 8.94 -11.68 13.13
C ASP A 347 9.17 -10.80 14.36
N ASP A 348 10.42 -10.56 14.76
CA ASP A 348 10.75 -9.67 15.88
C ASP A 348 10.33 -8.22 15.59
N GLN A 349 10.52 -7.72 14.36
CA GLN A 349 10.08 -6.39 13.94
C GLN A 349 8.55 -6.28 13.95
N ILE A 350 7.84 -7.34 13.55
CA ILE A 350 6.37 -7.38 13.61
C ILE A 350 5.88 -7.42 15.06
N ASN A 351 6.52 -8.19 15.92
CA ASN A 351 6.14 -8.35 17.33
C ASN A 351 6.42 -7.10 18.17
N ALA A 352 7.36 -6.23 17.73
CA ALA A 352 7.68 -4.96 18.41
C ALA A 352 6.61 -3.87 18.23
N LEU A 353 5.67 -4.05 17.29
CA LEU A 353 4.55 -3.13 17.02
C LEU A 353 3.41 -3.34 18.01
#